data_4a564a6767e83d9e0df61f343c9d61b1
#
_entry.id   4a564a6767e83d9e0df61f343c9d61b1
#
_cell.length_a   1.000
_cell.length_b   1.000
_cell.length_c   1.000
_cell.angle_alpha   90.00
_cell.angle_beta   90.00
_cell.angle_gamma   90.00
#
_symmetry.space_group_name_H-M   'P 1'
#
loop_
_entity.id
_entity.type
_entity.pdbx_description
1 polymer ?
#
loop_
_entity_poly.entity_id
_entity_poly.type
_entity_poly.pdbx_seq_one_letter_code
_entity_poly.pdbx_strand_id
1 'polypeptide(L)'
;FVSRLVSRQSDNPRFQFGYWHIEPMVLAFNGGTLMLLCAYAFVNAVASLLAGGRHLQFDWAIAYAVIVCLVCYAMMFYEQRANRRIGSDFVRLDAQSWLMSAAITSALLVAFAIAATLEGTRWEYLMPYVDPAVLALLTVVLVFVPIRTVRRALQEILLITPPELDAHVCRVMDAVVARHGFKDYTSYVAKVGRAQFIEIHVQVTPQSGPANLAAADAIRREIADAIGGEGPQRWLTIDFTADPRWL
;
A
#
# COMPACT_ATOMS: atom_id res chain seq x y z
N PHE A 1 4.08 -2.36 17.09
CA PHE A 1 4.36 -3.76 17.39
C PHE A 1 4.69 -4.54 16.10
N VAL A 2 3.80 -4.55 15.11
CA VAL A 2 3.98 -5.29 13.83
C VAL A 2 5.26 -4.88 13.11
N SER A 3 5.54 -3.58 12.99
CA SER A 3 6.77 -3.07 12.35
C SER A 3 8.05 -3.58 13.02
N ARG A 4 8.05 -3.70 14.36
CA ARG A 4 9.18 -4.29 15.10
C ARG A 4 9.28 -5.81 14.92
N LEU A 5 8.15 -6.50 14.79
CA LEU A 5 8.11 -7.94 14.55
C LEU A 5 8.69 -8.26 13.16
N VAL A 6 8.27 -7.51 12.14
CA VAL A 6 8.71 -7.67 10.76
C VAL A 6 10.19 -7.32 10.59
N SER A 7 10.70 -6.33 11.34
CA SER A 7 12.12 -5.93 11.27
C SER A 7 13.09 -6.88 12.00
N ARG A 8 12.59 -7.81 12.81
CA ARG A 8 13.43 -8.83 13.45
C ARG A 8 13.65 -9.96 12.44
N GLN A 9 14.91 -10.15 12.07
CA GLN A 9 15.34 -11.35 11.39
C GLN A 9 14.99 -12.54 12.30
N SER A 10 14.14 -13.43 11.79
CA SER A 10 13.55 -14.48 12.62
C SER A 10 14.55 -15.63 12.77
N ASP A 11 15.12 -15.80 13.95
CA ASP A 11 15.79 -17.06 14.36
C ASP A 11 14.77 -18.18 14.65
N ASN A 12 13.49 -17.95 14.33
CA ASN A 12 12.43 -18.91 14.59
C ASN A 12 12.37 -19.96 13.46
N PRO A 13 12.64 -21.23 13.75
CA PRO A 13 12.63 -22.29 12.73
C PRO A 13 11.30 -22.49 12.02
N ARG A 14 10.18 -21.96 12.56
CA ARG A 14 8.87 -22.01 11.92
C ARG A 14 8.65 -20.93 10.84
N PHE A 15 9.47 -19.88 10.84
CA PHE A 15 9.35 -18.75 9.90
C PHE A 15 10.70 -18.43 9.26
N GLN A 16 11.25 -19.42 8.56
CA GLN A 16 12.60 -19.33 7.97
C GLN A 16 12.75 -18.18 6.96
N PHE A 17 11.67 -17.84 6.25
CA PHE A 17 11.62 -16.69 5.34
C PHE A 17 11.29 -15.35 6.04
N GLY A 18 11.15 -15.34 7.37
CA GLY A 18 10.77 -14.14 8.12
C GLY A 18 9.25 -13.88 8.14
N TYR A 19 8.87 -12.70 8.65
CA TYR A 19 7.47 -12.31 8.85
C TYR A 19 6.98 -11.27 7.82
N TRP A 20 7.61 -11.20 6.65
CA TRP A 20 7.35 -10.16 5.65
C TRP A 20 5.91 -10.14 5.16
N HIS A 21 5.26 -11.30 5.07
CA HIS A 21 3.86 -11.46 4.65
C HIS A 21 2.84 -10.85 5.63
N ILE A 22 3.20 -10.63 6.90
CA ILE A 22 2.31 -10.03 7.89
C ILE A 22 2.04 -8.56 7.55
N GLU A 23 3.03 -7.84 7.02
CA GLU A 23 2.89 -6.43 6.67
C GLU A 23 1.76 -6.21 5.64
N PRO A 24 1.77 -6.81 4.45
CA PRO A 24 0.70 -6.62 3.49
C PRO A 24 -0.65 -7.19 3.97
N MET A 25 -0.66 -8.25 4.79
CA MET A 25 -1.91 -8.77 5.37
C MET A 25 -2.58 -7.74 6.30
N VAL A 26 -1.82 -7.09 7.18
CA VAL A 26 -2.34 -6.05 8.08
C VAL A 26 -2.78 -4.83 7.29
N LEU A 27 -2.03 -4.43 6.25
CA LEU A 27 -2.40 -3.32 5.38
C LEU A 27 -3.70 -3.62 4.61
N ALA A 28 -3.87 -4.83 4.08
CA ALA A 28 -5.08 -5.26 3.40
C ALA A 28 -6.29 -5.26 4.36
N PHE A 29 -6.13 -5.81 5.57
CA PHE A 29 -7.20 -5.86 6.57
C PHE A 29 -7.63 -4.44 7.00
N ASN A 30 -6.68 -3.59 7.33
CA ASN A 30 -6.96 -2.23 7.80
C ASN A 30 -7.58 -1.35 6.68
N GLY A 31 -7.00 -1.41 5.48
CA GLY A 31 -7.57 -0.74 4.32
C GLY A 31 -8.95 -1.26 3.93
N GLY A 32 -9.18 -2.58 4.01
CA GLY A 32 -10.48 -3.21 3.81
C GLY A 32 -11.52 -2.73 4.81
N THR A 33 -11.13 -2.61 6.09
CA THR A 33 -12.00 -2.06 7.13
C THR A 33 -12.41 -0.62 6.83
N LEU A 34 -11.46 0.23 6.38
CA LEU A 34 -11.76 1.60 5.96
C LEU A 34 -12.73 1.65 4.77
N MET A 35 -12.57 0.74 3.80
CA MET A 35 -13.51 0.64 2.66
C MET A 35 -14.92 0.25 3.12
N LEU A 36 -15.05 -0.71 4.05
CA LEU A 36 -16.34 -1.12 4.61
C LEU A 36 -17.00 0.02 5.37
N LEU A 37 -16.23 0.79 6.15
CA LEU A 37 -16.75 1.97 6.84
C LEU A 37 -17.23 3.06 5.86
N CYS A 38 -16.52 3.30 4.77
CA CYS A 38 -16.96 4.20 3.71
C CYS A 38 -18.25 3.71 3.04
N ALA A 39 -18.36 2.42 2.72
CA ALA A 39 -19.55 1.83 2.13
C ALA A 39 -20.75 1.93 3.08
N TYR A 40 -20.54 1.63 4.37
CA TYR A 40 -21.57 1.80 5.40
C TYR A 40 -22.04 3.24 5.53
N ALA A 41 -21.12 4.19 5.58
CA ALA A 41 -21.45 5.62 5.64
C ALA A 41 -22.24 6.09 4.40
N PHE A 42 -21.86 5.62 3.21
CA PHE A 42 -22.57 5.89 1.97
C PHE A 42 -24.00 5.35 2.00
N VAL A 43 -24.19 4.08 2.37
CA VAL A 43 -25.52 3.46 2.46
C VAL A 43 -26.42 4.22 3.44
N ASN A 44 -25.88 4.60 4.62
CA ASN A 44 -26.62 5.38 5.59
C ASN A 44 -26.96 6.80 5.08
N ALA A 45 -26.06 7.44 4.36
CA ALA A 45 -26.31 8.75 3.76
C ALA A 45 -27.44 8.67 2.71
N VAL A 46 -27.40 7.67 1.83
CA VAL A 46 -28.46 7.42 0.83
C VAL A 46 -29.79 7.08 1.50
N ALA A 47 -29.79 6.20 2.50
CA ALA A 47 -31.01 5.87 3.26
C ALA A 47 -31.61 7.12 3.93
N SER A 48 -30.78 7.99 4.50
CA SER A 48 -31.22 9.27 5.08
C SER A 48 -31.83 10.20 4.05
N LEU A 49 -31.25 10.29 2.83
CA LEU A 49 -31.82 11.06 1.72
C LEU A 49 -33.22 10.55 1.32
N LEU A 50 -33.38 9.23 1.23
CA LEU A 50 -34.66 8.60 0.86
C LEU A 50 -35.72 8.72 1.98
N ALA A 51 -35.29 8.80 3.24
CA ALA A 51 -36.18 8.96 4.39
C ALA A 51 -36.62 10.41 4.65
N GLY A 52 -36.28 11.37 3.79
CA GLY A 52 -36.67 12.78 3.93
C GLY A 52 -35.59 13.67 4.55
N GLY A 53 -34.38 13.18 4.64
CA GLY A 53 -33.24 13.94 5.16
C GLY A 53 -33.07 13.79 6.68
N ARG A 54 -32.19 14.61 7.26
CA ARG A 54 -31.87 14.62 8.68
C ARG A 54 -31.91 16.03 9.22
N HIS A 55 -32.69 16.24 10.30
CA HIS A 55 -32.69 17.53 10.98
C HIS A 55 -31.39 17.74 11.75
N LEU A 56 -30.69 18.83 11.43
CA LEU A 56 -29.45 19.22 12.07
C LEU A 56 -29.78 20.02 13.35
N GLN A 57 -29.13 19.66 14.45
CA GLN A 57 -29.13 20.45 15.68
C GLN A 57 -27.83 21.23 15.75
N PHE A 58 -27.92 22.56 15.71
CA PHE A 58 -26.80 23.45 15.43
C PHE A 58 -25.90 23.80 16.63
N ASP A 59 -26.36 23.65 17.90
CA ASP A 59 -25.71 24.28 19.05
C ASP A 59 -24.28 23.79 19.31
N TRP A 60 -24.12 22.79 20.17
CA TRP A 60 -22.79 22.26 20.54
C TRP A 60 -22.11 21.42 19.46
N ALA A 61 -22.89 20.95 18.48
CA ALA A 61 -22.39 20.07 17.41
C ALA A 61 -21.33 20.76 16.54
N ILE A 62 -21.50 22.06 16.25
CA ILE A 62 -20.55 22.84 15.44
C ILE A 62 -19.22 23.01 16.21
N ALA A 63 -19.29 23.39 17.48
CA ALA A 63 -18.08 23.56 18.32
C ALA A 63 -17.30 22.24 18.42
N TYR A 64 -18.02 21.14 18.67
CA TYR A 64 -17.43 19.80 18.69
C TYR A 64 -16.78 19.44 17.34
N ALA A 65 -17.49 19.64 16.23
CA ALA A 65 -16.97 19.34 14.89
C ALA A 65 -15.72 20.16 14.55
N VAL A 66 -15.64 21.43 14.94
CA VAL A 66 -14.45 22.26 14.75
C VAL A 66 -13.26 21.70 15.53
N ILE A 67 -13.44 21.35 16.81
CA ILE A 67 -12.37 20.79 17.63
C ILE A 67 -11.88 19.46 17.04
N VAL A 68 -12.79 18.55 16.69
CA VAL A 68 -12.44 17.26 16.09
C VAL A 68 -11.70 17.45 14.77
N CYS A 69 -12.16 18.36 13.92
CA CYS A 69 -11.53 18.69 12.65
C CYS A 69 -10.08 19.15 12.84
N LEU A 70 -9.85 20.07 13.77
CA LEU A 70 -8.51 20.58 14.09
C LEU A 70 -7.58 19.46 14.60
N VAL A 71 -8.08 18.60 15.50
CA VAL A 71 -7.31 17.47 16.02
C VAL A 71 -6.96 16.49 14.90
N CYS A 72 -7.93 16.13 14.04
CA CYS A 72 -7.69 15.20 12.93
C CYS A 72 -6.64 15.74 11.94
N TYR A 73 -6.71 17.02 11.55
CA TYR A 73 -5.70 17.63 10.70
C TYR A 73 -4.34 17.71 11.38
N ALA A 74 -4.28 18.08 12.66
CA ALA A 74 -3.03 18.13 13.41
C ALA A 74 -2.35 16.76 13.48
N MET A 75 -3.11 15.70 13.76
CA MET A 75 -2.59 14.31 13.77
C MET A 75 -2.14 13.86 12.39
N MET A 76 -2.93 14.11 11.35
CA MET A 76 -2.54 13.80 9.97
C MET A 76 -1.21 14.47 9.59
N PHE A 77 -1.05 15.77 9.85
CA PHE A 77 0.19 16.48 9.54
C PHE A 77 1.37 15.99 10.38
N TYR A 78 1.15 15.71 11.66
CA TYR A 78 2.17 15.14 12.54
C TYR A 78 2.69 13.79 12.01
N GLU A 79 1.80 12.89 11.68
CA GLU A 79 2.15 11.56 11.16
C GLU A 79 2.79 11.62 9.78
N GLN A 80 2.28 12.44 8.85
CA GLN A 80 2.91 12.66 7.55
C GLN A 80 4.34 13.17 7.68
N ARG A 81 4.56 14.14 8.61
CA ARG A 81 5.90 14.67 8.85
C ARG A 81 6.83 13.63 9.46
N ALA A 82 6.35 12.86 10.43
CA ALA A 82 7.10 11.76 11.05
C ALA A 82 7.42 10.68 10.00
N ASN A 83 6.47 10.35 9.15
CA ASN A 83 6.62 9.31 8.14
C ASN A 83 7.62 9.65 7.02
N ARG A 84 7.88 10.92 6.76
CA ARG A 84 8.96 11.33 5.84
C ARG A 84 10.34 10.83 6.27
N ARG A 85 10.54 10.56 7.58
CA ARG A 85 11.79 10.03 8.13
C ARG A 85 11.74 8.51 8.32
N ILE A 86 10.57 7.96 8.61
CA ILE A 86 10.37 6.55 8.97
C ILE A 86 10.14 5.68 7.73
N GLY A 87 9.44 6.20 6.70
CA GLY A 87 9.11 5.48 5.47
C GLY A 87 8.20 4.26 5.66
N SER A 88 7.34 4.28 6.71
CA SER A 88 6.47 3.15 7.06
C SER A 88 5.12 3.24 6.35
N ASP A 89 4.72 2.17 5.68
CA ASP A 89 3.39 2.06 5.06
C ASP A 89 2.27 2.02 6.10
N PHE A 90 2.54 1.53 7.32
CA PHE A 90 1.57 1.56 8.43
C PHE A 90 1.26 2.99 8.87
N VAL A 91 2.28 3.83 9.08
CA VAL A 91 2.10 5.24 9.45
C VAL A 91 1.41 6.00 8.32
N ARG A 92 1.71 5.65 7.06
CA ARG A 92 1.02 6.24 5.91
C ARG A 92 -0.47 5.90 5.90
N LEU A 93 -0.84 4.64 6.21
CA LEU A 93 -2.25 4.23 6.27
C LEU A 93 -2.98 4.88 7.44
N ASP A 94 -2.31 5.04 8.59
CA ASP A 94 -2.88 5.72 9.75
C ASP A 94 -3.13 7.21 9.44
N ALA A 95 -2.17 7.89 8.83
CA ALA A 95 -2.34 9.27 8.34
C ALA A 95 -3.49 9.39 7.31
N GLN A 96 -3.75 8.37 6.50
CA GLN A 96 -4.92 8.32 5.61
C GLN A 96 -6.23 8.21 6.39
N SER A 97 -6.26 7.46 7.49
CA SER A 97 -7.42 7.34 8.36
C SER A 97 -7.76 8.69 9.03
N TRP A 98 -6.74 9.40 9.51
CA TRP A 98 -6.90 10.76 10.03
C TRP A 98 -7.40 11.74 8.96
N LEU A 99 -6.87 11.65 7.73
CA LEU A 99 -7.35 12.45 6.60
C LEU A 99 -8.82 12.19 6.31
N MET A 100 -9.24 10.91 6.29
CA MET A 100 -10.64 10.55 6.04
C MET A 100 -11.56 11.10 7.13
N SER A 101 -11.17 10.98 8.40
CA SER A 101 -11.91 11.55 9.53
C SER A 101 -11.99 13.08 9.45
N ALA A 102 -10.89 13.75 9.13
CA ALA A 102 -10.83 15.20 8.94
C ALA A 102 -11.75 15.65 7.78
N ALA A 103 -11.72 14.93 6.66
CA ALA A 103 -12.53 15.24 5.49
C ALA A 103 -14.04 15.07 5.77
N ILE A 104 -14.45 13.99 6.47
CA ILE A 104 -15.83 13.77 6.88
C ILE A 104 -16.31 14.89 7.81
N THR A 105 -15.49 15.26 8.81
CA THR A 105 -15.83 16.33 9.75
C THR A 105 -15.87 17.70 9.06
N SER A 106 -14.94 17.97 8.13
CA SER A 106 -14.95 19.19 7.32
C SER A 106 -16.20 19.27 6.44
N ALA A 107 -16.62 18.14 5.85
CA ALA A 107 -17.83 18.07 5.06
C ALA A 107 -19.08 18.35 5.91
N LEU A 108 -19.11 17.87 7.14
CA LEU A 108 -20.17 18.20 8.09
C LEU A 108 -20.21 19.70 8.38
N LEU A 109 -19.05 20.36 8.60
CA LEU A 109 -18.98 21.81 8.79
C LEU A 109 -19.44 22.58 7.55
N VAL A 110 -19.09 22.12 6.34
CA VAL A 110 -19.57 22.70 5.09
C VAL A 110 -21.09 22.53 4.97
N ALA A 111 -21.62 21.34 5.32
CA ALA A 111 -23.06 21.11 5.33
C ALA A 111 -23.78 22.06 6.29
N PHE A 112 -23.25 22.29 7.50
CA PHE A 112 -23.79 23.27 8.44
C PHE A 112 -23.74 24.69 7.87
N ALA A 113 -22.62 25.08 7.25
CA ALA A 113 -22.52 26.40 6.63
C ALA A 113 -23.54 26.59 5.50
N ILE A 114 -23.71 25.60 4.64
CA ILE A 114 -24.73 25.63 3.56
C ILE A 114 -26.14 25.72 4.17
N ALA A 115 -26.44 24.85 5.15
CA ALA A 115 -27.75 24.83 5.80
C ALA A 115 -28.08 26.21 6.44
N ALA A 116 -27.12 26.83 7.09
CA ALA A 116 -27.29 28.19 7.67
C ALA A 116 -27.59 29.26 6.61
N THR A 117 -27.07 29.12 5.37
CA THR A 117 -27.43 30.05 4.28
C THR A 117 -28.81 29.82 3.70
N LEU A 118 -29.41 28.63 3.90
CA LEU A 118 -30.72 28.26 3.44
C LEU A 118 -31.84 28.67 4.43
N GLU A 119 -31.48 28.87 5.69
CA GLU A 119 -32.42 29.27 6.75
C GLU A 119 -33.10 30.61 6.41
N GLY A 120 -34.43 30.65 6.55
CA GLY A 120 -35.22 31.82 6.21
C GLY A 120 -35.36 32.10 4.72
N THR A 121 -34.90 31.25 3.84
CA THR A 121 -35.06 31.36 2.40
C THR A 121 -36.14 30.42 1.86
N ARG A 122 -36.59 30.63 0.60
CA ARG A 122 -37.53 29.73 -0.07
C ARG A 122 -36.99 28.29 -0.24
N TRP A 123 -35.72 28.06 0.01
CA TRP A 123 -35.07 26.78 -0.16
C TRP A 123 -34.84 26.02 1.17
N GLU A 124 -35.42 26.52 2.26
CA GLU A 124 -35.33 25.93 3.60
C GLU A 124 -35.73 24.45 3.65
N TYR A 125 -36.66 24.01 2.77
CA TYR A 125 -37.04 22.60 2.66
C TYR A 125 -35.91 21.66 2.24
N LEU A 126 -34.80 22.19 1.70
CA LEU A 126 -33.58 21.40 1.34
C LEU A 126 -32.64 21.20 2.50
N MET A 127 -32.75 21.95 3.60
CA MET A 127 -31.85 21.86 4.74
C MET A 127 -31.62 20.42 5.24
N PRO A 128 -32.67 19.56 5.42
CA PRO A 128 -32.46 18.20 5.92
C PRO A 128 -31.65 17.30 4.97
N TYR A 129 -31.56 17.66 3.68
CA TYR A 129 -30.84 16.87 2.66
C TYR A 129 -29.38 17.26 2.49
N VAL A 130 -28.96 18.42 2.98
CA VAL A 130 -27.59 18.95 2.76
C VAL A 130 -26.55 18.04 3.36
N ASP A 131 -26.66 17.68 4.65
CA ASP A 131 -25.70 16.82 5.34
C ASP A 131 -25.56 15.42 4.68
N PRO A 132 -26.65 14.66 4.46
CA PRO A 132 -26.52 13.35 3.84
C PRO A 132 -26.08 13.41 2.37
N ALA A 133 -26.40 14.47 1.62
CA ALA A 133 -25.92 14.63 0.25
C ALA A 133 -24.40 14.88 0.21
N VAL A 134 -23.90 15.77 1.07
CA VAL A 134 -22.47 16.05 1.21
C VAL A 134 -21.73 14.81 1.67
N LEU A 135 -22.27 14.07 2.65
CA LEU A 135 -21.66 12.82 3.13
C LEU A 135 -21.64 11.74 2.04
N ALA A 136 -22.71 11.56 1.28
CA ALA A 136 -22.75 10.60 0.18
C ALA A 136 -21.70 10.93 -0.89
N LEU A 137 -21.61 12.19 -1.31
CA LEU A 137 -20.62 12.64 -2.29
C LEU A 137 -19.18 12.40 -1.78
N LEU A 138 -18.94 12.77 -0.53
CA LEU A 138 -17.63 12.65 0.08
C LEU A 138 -17.18 11.20 0.18
N THR A 139 -18.03 10.28 0.63
CA THR A 139 -17.71 8.86 0.77
C THR A 139 -17.37 8.21 -0.57
N VAL A 140 -18.05 8.60 -1.66
CA VAL A 140 -17.70 8.16 -3.02
C VAL A 140 -16.27 8.60 -3.39
N VAL A 141 -15.87 9.80 -3.03
CA VAL A 141 -14.50 10.29 -3.31
C VAL A 141 -13.48 9.60 -2.41
N LEU A 142 -13.77 9.49 -1.13
CA LEU A 142 -12.82 8.98 -0.13
C LEU A 142 -12.54 7.48 -0.25
N VAL A 143 -13.46 6.67 -0.77
CA VAL A 143 -13.27 5.22 -0.92
C VAL A 143 -12.09 4.90 -1.85
N PHE A 144 -11.73 5.78 -2.77
CA PHE A 144 -10.57 5.58 -3.65
C PHE A 144 -9.22 5.67 -2.92
N VAL A 145 -9.18 6.27 -1.73
CA VAL A 145 -7.94 6.39 -0.93
C VAL A 145 -7.47 5.01 -0.45
N PRO A 146 -8.26 4.20 0.28
CA PRO A 146 -7.84 2.87 0.73
C PRO A 146 -7.78 1.84 -0.41
N ILE A 147 -8.54 1.99 -1.50
CA ILE A 147 -8.55 1.03 -2.63
C ILE A 147 -7.12 0.79 -3.16
N ARG A 148 -6.34 1.85 -3.36
CA ARG A 148 -4.97 1.70 -3.88
C ARG A 148 -4.07 0.92 -2.92
N THR A 149 -4.22 1.17 -1.62
CA THR A 149 -3.45 0.46 -0.58
C THR A 149 -3.84 -1.00 -0.50
N VAL A 150 -5.15 -1.30 -0.49
CA VAL A 150 -5.66 -2.68 -0.47
C VAL A 150 -5.24 -3.44 -1.73
N ARG A 151 -5.39 -2.83 -2.91
CA ARG A 151 -4.99 -3.45 -4.18
C ARG A 151 -3.49 -3.81 -4.16
N ARG A 152 -2.62 -2.89 -3.73
CA ARG A 152 -1.18 -3.13 -3.62
C ARG A 152 -0.89 -4.24 -2.61
N ALA A 153 -1.50 -4.21 -1.43
CA ALA A 153 -1.33 -5.23 -0.41
C ALA A 153 -1.77 -6.62 -0.91
N LEU A 154 -2.90 -6.70 -1.64
CA LEU A 154 -3.35 -7.95 -2.26
C LEU A 154 -2.37 -8.44 -3.34
N GLN A 155 -1.82 -7.55 -4.15
CA GLN A 155 -0.80 -7.92 -5.14
C GLN A 155 0.44 -8.52 -4.47
N GLU A 156 0.89 -7.94 -3.35
CA GLU A 156 2.02 -8.45 -2.57
C GLU A 156 1.70 -9.81 -1.90
N ILE A 157 0.47 -10.01 -1.40
CA ILE A 157 0.01 -11.30 -0.84
C ILE A 157 -0.07 -12.39 -1.91
N LEU A 158 -0.53 -12.03 -3.10
CA LEU A 158 -0.67 -12.95 -4.23
C LEU A 158 0.63 -13.13 -5.01
N LEU A 159 1.73 -12.55 -4.55
CA LEU A 159 3.05 -12.62 -5.18
C LEU A 159 3.06 -12.14 -6.64
N ILE A 160 2.20 -11.15 -6.96
CA ILE A 160 2.17 -10.57 -8.30
C ILE A 160 3.47 -9.81 -8.54
N THR A 161 4.13 -10.15 -9.62
CA THR A 161 5.43 -9.60 -10.01
C THR A 161 5.38 -8.07 -10.13
N PRO A 162 6.26 -7.32 -9.43
CA PRO A 162 6.35 -5.88 -9.58
C PRO A 162 7.01 -5.51 -10.92
N PRO A 163 6.30 -4.81 -11.84
CA PRO A 163 6.82 -4.62 -13.22
C PRO A 163 8.14 -3.82 -13.29
N GLU A 164 8.35 -2.88 -12.37
CA GLU A 164 9.57 -2.06 -12.34
C GLU A 164 10.80 -2.87 -11.91
N LEU A 165 10.62 -3.74 -10.88
CA LEU A 165 11.69 -4.60 -10.39
C LEU A 165 12.02 -5.69 -11.40
N ASP A 166 11.01 -6.31 -11.98
CA ASP A 166 11.16 -7.32 -13.03
C ASP A 166 11.90 -6.76 -14.25
N ALA A 167 11.46 -5.63 -14.78
CA ALA A 167 12.13 -4.96 -15.89
C ALA A 167 13.58 -4.55 -15.57
N HIS A 168 13.88 -4.27 -14.29
CA HIS A 168 15.25 -4.00 -13.87
C HIS A 168 16.10 -5.26 -13.88
N VAL A 169 15.61 -6.36 -13.31
CA VAL A 169 16.28 -7.67 -13.29
C VAL A 169 16.51 -8.16 -14.71
N CYS A 170 15.50 -8.10 -15.58
CA CYS A 170 15.65 -8.49 -16.99
C CYS A 170 16.75 -7.70 -17.71
N ARG A 171 16.80 -6.38 -17.56
CA ARG A 171 17.86 -5.56 -18.18
C ARG A 171 19.26 -5.94 -17.70
N VAL A 172 19.41 -6.23 -16.41
CA VAL A 172 20.71 -6.68 -15.86
C VAL A 172 21.07 -8.03 -16.44
N MET A 173 20.13 -8.97 -16.47
CA MET A 173 20.38 -10.32 -16.96
C MET A 173 20.66 -10.36 -18.46
N ASP A 174 19.95 -9.60 -19.26
CA ASP A 174 20.21 -9.49 -20.71
C ASP A 174 21.67 -9.04 -20.98
N ALA A 175 22.16 -8.06 -20.21
CA ALA A 175 23.53 -7.59 -20.32
C ALA A 175 24.57 -8.64 -19.85
N VAL A 176 24.27 -9.39 -18.80
CA VAL A 176 25.14 -10.46 -18.28
C VAL A 176 25.18 -11.64 -19.24
N VAL A 177 24.03 -12.08 -19.75
CA VAL A 177 23.93 -13.17 -20.73
C VAL A 177 24.74 -12.83 -22.00
N ALA A 178 24.58 -11.63 -22.52
CA ALA A 178 25.35 -11.17 -23.68
C ALA A 178 26.86 -11.11 -23.42
N ARG A 179 27.28 -10.68 -22.22
CA ARG A 179 28.70 -10.55 -21.86
C ARG A 179 29.39 -11.92 -21.68
N HIS A 180 28.74 -12.86 -21.03
CA HIS A 180 29.30 -14.16 -20.70
C HIS A 180 28.99 -15.24 -21.76
N GLY A 181 28.17 -14.93 -22.75
CA GLY A 181 27.77 -15.88 -23.79
C GLY A 181 26.90 -17.02 -23.25
N PHE A 182 26.10 -16.76 -22.22
CA PHE A 182 25.16 -17.74 -21.69
C PHE A 182 24.05 -18.00 -22.72
N LYS A 183 23.39 -19.13 -22.61
CA LYS A 183 22.38 -19.55 -23.58
C LYS A 183 21.05 -18.80 -23.36
N ASP A 184 20.58 -18.75 -22.12
CA ASP A 184 19.31 -18.15 -21.72
C ASP A 184 19.26 -17.96 -20.20
N TYR A 185 18.20 -17.34 -19.69
CA TYR A 185 17.89 -17.29 -18.27
C TYR A 185 16.39 -17.25 -18.03
N THR A 186 15.98 -17.63 -16.83
CA THR A 186 14.62 -17.44 -16.32
C THR A 186 14.71 -16.71 -15.00
N SER A 187 13.85 -15.71 -14.76
CA SER A 187 13.82 -15.00 -13.49
C SER A 187 12.41 -14.97 -12.92
N TYR A 188 12.34 -15.16 -11.60
CA TYR A 188 11.11 -15.05 -10.81
C TYR A 188 11.30 -13.95 -9.79
N VAL A 189 10.42 -12.95 -9.83
CA VAL A 189 10.53 -11.74 -9.00
C VAL A 189 9.25 -11.53 -8.23
N ALA A 190 9.35 -11.41 -6.92
CA ALA A 190 8.24 -11.10 -6.04
C ALA A 190 8.64 -10.08 -4.98
N LYS A 191 7.66 -9.30 -4.52
CA LYS A 191 7.80 -8.38 -3.40
C LYS A 191 6.74 -8.70 -2.36
N VAL A 192 7.17 -8.86 -1.10
CA VAL A 192 6.27 -9.13 0.03
C VAL A 192 6.62 -8.16 1.16
N GLY A 193 5.79 -7.16 1.38
CA GLY A 193 6.10 -6.07 2.30
C GLY A 193 7.39 -5.36 1.89
N ARG A 194 8.41 -5.42 2.75
CA ARG A 194 9.73 -4.83 2.47
C ARG A 194 10.69 -5.79 1.80
N ALA A 195 10.40 -7.09 1.83
CA ALA A 195 11.28 -8.10 1.25
C ALA A 195 11.11 -8.20 -0.27
N GLN A 196 12.23 -8.39 -0.95
CA GLN A 196 12.30 -8.68 -2.37
C GLN A 196 12.84 -10.09 -2.54
N PHE A 197 12.11 -10.92 -3.25
CA PHE A 197 12.50 -12.27 -3.62
C PHE A 197 12.84 -12.27 -5.10
N ILE A 198 14.06 -12.65 -5.42
CA ILE A 198 14.58 -12.69 -6.79
C ILE A 198 15.28 -14.04 -6.96
N GLU A 199 14.74 -14.88 -7.82
CA GLU A 199 15.33 -16.15 -8.20
C GLU A 199 15.70 -16.09 -9.68
N ILE A 200 16.96 -16.44 -10.00
CA ILE A 200 17.49 -16.38 -11.36
C ILE A 200 18.15 -17.71 -11.67
N HIS A 201 17.64 -18.38 -12.70
CA HIS A 201 18.17 -19.62 -13.23
C HIS A 201 18.85 -19.34 -14.57
N VAL A 202 20.16 -19.52 -14.64
CA VAL A 202 20.97 -19.21 -15.82
C VAL A 202 21.26 -20.48 -16.58
N GLN A 203 20.80 -20.56 -17.83
CA GLN A 203 21.10 -21.67 -18.72
C GLN A 203 22.47 -21.49 -19.33
N VAL A 204 23.37 -22.42 -19.06
CA VAL A 204 24.74 -22.43 -19.56
C VAL A 204 24.97 -23.60 -20.53
N THR A 205 25.97 -23.46 -21.37
CA THR A 205 26.51 -24.59 -22.18
C THR A 205 27.82 -25.08 -21.56
N PRO A 206 28.32 -26.25 -21.93
CA PRO A 206 29.63 -26.71 -21.47
C PRO A 206 30.78 -25.76 -21.79
N GLN A 207 30.59 -24.89 -22.81
CA GLN A 207 31.61 -23.90 -23.24
C GLN A 207 31.44 -22.56 -22.56
N SER A 208 30.22 -22.17 -22.15
CA SER A 208 29.92 -20.85 -21.55
C SER A 208 29.69 -20.92 -20.04
N GLY A 209 29.62 -22.11 -19.44
CA GLY A 209 29.45 -22.26 -18.01
C GLY A 209 30.65 -21.81 -17.20
N PRO A 210 30.46 -21.44 -15.92
CA PRO A 210 31.55 -21.08 -15.04
C PRO A 210 32.47 -22.27 -14.85
N ALA A 211 33.80 -22.04 -14.98
CA ALA A 211 34.81 -23.11 -14.95
C ALA A 211 34.90 -23.82 -13.59
N ASN A 212 34.53 -23.14 -12.52
CA ASN A 212 34.58 -23.61 -11.13
C ASN A 212 33.67 -22.77 -10.22
N LEU A 213 33.54 -23.18 -8.97
CA LEU A 213 32.68 -22.46 -8.00
C LEU A 213 33.15 -21.00 -7.77
N ALA A 214 34.42 -20.73 -7.77
CA ALA A 214 34.94 -19.36 -7.57
C ALA A 214 34.55 -18.44 -8.74
N ALA A 215 34.57 -18.95 -9.97
CA ALA A 215 34.10 -18.24 -11.16
C ALA A 215 32.57 -18.03 -11.10
N ALA A 216 31.82 -19.05 -10.67
CA ALA A 216 30.37 -18.91 -10.45
C ALA A 216 30.05 -17.83 -9.40
N ASP A 217 30.79 -17.80 -8.29
CA ASP A 217 30.60 -16.79 -7.24
C ASP A 217 31.02 -15.37 -7.68
N ALA A 218 31.97 -15.25 -8.59
CA ALA A 218 32.32 -13.96 -9.19
C ALA A 218 31.16 -13.41 -10.04
N ILE A 219 30.53 -14.27 -10.85
CA ILE A 219 29.38 -13.90 -11.68
C ILE A 219 28.15 -13.59 -10.79
N ARG A 220 27.91 -14.38 -9.72
CA ARG A 220 26.85 -14.08 -8.75
C ARG A 220 27.02 -12.71 -8.12
N ARG A 221 28.25 -12.33 -7.75
CA ARG A 221 28.53 -10.98 -7.22
C ARG A 221 28.28 -9.90 -8.27
N GLU A 222 28.75 -10.09 -9.49
CA GLU A 222 28.48 -9.16 -10.60
C GLU A 222 26.98 -8.89 -10.78
N ILE A 223 26.17 -9.96 -10.81
CA ILE A 223 24.69 -9.85 -10.92
C ILE A 223 24.13 -9.17 -9.68
N ALA A 224 24.54 -9.56 -8.48
CA ALA A 224 24.05 -9.02 -7.23
C ALA A 224 24.33 -7.52 -7.10
N ASP A 225 25.53 -7.07 -7.49
CA ASP A 225 25.95 -5.67 -7.46
C ASP A 225 25.16 -4.85 -8.51
N ALA A 226 24.95 -5.41 -9.70
CA ALA A 226 24.19 -4.75 -10.77
C ALA A 226 22.69 -4.60 -10.45
N ILE A 227 22.07 -5.59 -9.79
CA ILE A 227 20.69 -5.51 -9.30
C ILE A 227 20.60 -4.50 -8.15
N GLY A 228 21.62 -4.42 -7.30
CA GLY A 228 21.65 -3.53 -6.13
C GLY A 228 20.68 -3.94 -5.01
N GLY A 229 20.43 -3.00 -4.08
CA GLY A 229 19.48 -3.24 -2.99
C GLY A 229 19.97 -4.25 -1.94
N GLU A 230 21.29 -4.33 -1.70
CA GLU A 230 21.85 -5.21 -0.68
C GLU A 230 21.27 -4.93 0.71
N GLY A 231 20.96 -6.00 1.42
CA GLY A 231 20.44 -5.92 2.78
C GLY A 231 19.62 -7.14 3.18
N PRO A 232 19.20 -7.21 4.44
CA PRO A 232 18.45 -8.35 4.98
C PRO A 232 17.05 -8.51 4.36
N GLN A 233 16.63 -7.55 3.55
CA GLN A 233 15.33 -7.53 2.89
C GLN A 233 15.40 -8.09 1.46
N ARG A 234 16.59 -8.30 0.90
CA ARG A 234 16.76 -8.89 -0.42
C ARG A 234 17.11 -10.37 -0.30
N TRP A 235 16.22 -11.21 -0.80
CA TRP A 235 16.48 -12.64 -1.00
C TRP A 235 16.84 -12.84 -2.47
N LEU A 236 18.10 -13.14 -2.76
CA LEU A 236 18.61 -13.34 -4.10
C LEU A 236 19.22 -14.73 -4.22
N THR A 237 18.64 -15.54 -5.10
CA THR A 237 19.15 -16.86 -5.48
C THR A 237 19.57 -16.83 -6.94
N ILE A 238 20.79 -17.28 -7.25
CA ILE A 238 21.30 -17.39 -8.61
C ILE A 238 21.93 -18.75 -8.76
N ASP A 239 21.41 -19.55 -9.67
CA ASP A 239 21.96 -20.86 -10.02
C ASP A 239 22.28 -20.96 -11.50
N PHE A 240 23.15 -21.91 -11.83
CA PHE A 240 23.59 -22.19 -13.17
C PHE A 240 23.24 -23.64 -13.50
N THR A 241 22.57 -23.86 -14.61
CA THR A 241 22.18 -25.18 -15.05
C THR A 241 22.46 -25.40 -16.53
N ALA A 242 22.90 -26.60 -16.89
CA ALA A 242 23.00 -27.03 -18.29
C ALA A 242 21.72 -27.77 -18.76
N ASP A 243 20.88 -28.18 -17.82
CA ASP A 243 19.63 -28.93 -18.09
C ASP A 243 18.42 -27.98 -18.08
N PRO A 244 17.72 -27.84 -19.23
CA PRO A 244 16.56 -26.94 -19.33
C PRO A 244 15.39 -27.29 -18.40
N ARG A 245 15.38 -28.47 -17.79
CA ARG A 245 14.34 -28.87 -16.82
C ARG A 245 14.44 -28.13 -15.47
N TRP A 246 15.53 -27.43 -15.24
CA TRP A 246 15.81 -26.65 -14.02
C TRP A 246 15.72 -25.13 -14.22
N LEU A 247 15.05 -24.70 -15.29
CA LEU A 247 14.77 -23.29 -15.60
C LEU A 247 13.41 -22.84 -15.07
#